data_39649b6956689d46e1fdcb4920975a9b
#
_entry.id   39649b6956689d46e1fdcb4920975a9b
#
_cell.length_a   1.000
_cell.length_b   1.000
_cell.length_c   1.000
_cell.angle_alpha   90.00
_cell.angle_beta   90.00
_cell.angle_gamma   90.00
#
_symmetry.space_group_name_H-M   'P 1'
#
loop_
_entity.id
_entity.type
_entity.pdbx_description
1 polymer ?
#
loop_
_entity_poly.entity_id
_entity_poly.type
_entity_poly.pdbx_seq_one_letter_code
_entity_poly.pdbx_strand_id
1 'polypeptide(L)'
;MDLIADRGRRISIEELNTTKLLAHAAEQARKRKYDDFLIVDVDSHHYESEHMKDILPFMENDVFKQLAIASGAKARGGLMPTNVGYQDMGGRVTRYPMRSSEKTGEGKHRDVQLGLRWMDAMGVDYACLFPTGMLNIGLHPQKEMEVELCWAYNRWLTEKVLPESDGRIYSALCLPFSDPDESLRQVETFGDRKGVTGFMVTTVRHLPVYDNAYMKTYRAMEERGLALSFHSGPNWGDHTFKSCNRFLSAHALGFTWYNILHLTNWVVNGMGERFPKLPVIWIEAGLAWVPFLMQRLDHEYMLRSSECPLLKKKPSDYMRDMYYSSQPMEIQDMDALKTTFRMINAETQLLYSSDYPHWDFDLPSTIYDLPFLSEKARHNILGGNAARLFNLPPRNDKQKENLKKFGNLAA
;
A
#
# COMPACT_ATOMS: atom_id res chain seq x y z
N MET A 1 13.96 -21.63 8.69
CA MET A 1 12.56 -21.85 9.04
C MET A 1 11.74 -21.13 7.98
N ASP A 2 10.92 -21.83 7.24
CA ASP A 2 10.09 -21.22 6.22
C ASP A 2 8.93 -20.50 6.93
N LEU A 3 8.87 -19.16 6.84
CA LEU A 3 7.82 -18.37 7.48
C LEU A 3 6.42 -18.76 6.98
N ILE A 4 6.31 -19.28 5.77
CA ILE A 4 5.04 -19.75 5.20
C ILE A 4 4.62 -21.07 5.86
N ALA A 5 5.53 -22.04 5.96
CA ALA A 5 5.26 -23.33 6.59
C ALA A 5 4.91 -23.21 8.09
N ASP A 6 5.37 -22.14 8.74
CA ASP A 6 5.24 -21.94 10.18
C ASP A 6 4.04 -21.07 10.60
N ARG A 7 3.21 -20.62 9.66
CA ARG A 7 2.05 -19.73 9.93
C ARG A 7 1.03 -20.31 10.91
N GLY A 8 0.95 -21.63 11.07
CA GLY A 8 0.09 -22.30 12.07
C GLY A 8 0.69 -22.45 13.47
N ARG A 9 2.00 -22.27 13.66
CA ARG A 9 2.70 -22.50 14.90
C ARG A 9 2.55 -21.32 15.87
N ARG A 10 2.38 -21.62 17.16
CA ARG A 10 2.56 -20.61 18.22
C ARG A 10 4.04 -20.27 18.32
N ILE A 11 4.38 -19.00 18.17
CA ILE A 11 5.73 -18.48 18.31
C ILE A 11 5.84 -17.84 19.68
N SER A 12 6.87 -18.21 20.47
CA SER A 12 7.12 -17.55 21.75
C SER A 12 7.73 -16.15 21.53
N ILE A 13 7.60 -15.29 22.52
CA ILE A 13 8.17 -13.92 22.43
C ILE A 13 9.70 -13.95 22.30
N GLU A 14 10.35 -14.99 22.86
CA GLU A 14 11.80 -15.18 22.80
C GLU A 14 12.27 -15.59 21.40
N GLU A 15 11.37 -16.16 20.59
CA GLU A 15 11.67 -16.51 19.18
C GLU A 15 11.55 -15.30 18.27
N LEU A 16 10.86 -14.24 18.72
CA LEU A 16 10.70 -12.99 18.00
C LEU A 16 11.89 -12.07 18.23
N ASN A 17 12.88 -12.22 17.37
CA ASN A 17 14.09 -11.43 17.44
C ASN A 17 14.37 -10.84 16.06
N THR A 18 14.38 -9.52 15.95
CA THR A 18 14.64 -8.81 14.70
C THR A 18 15.94 -9.28 14.05
N THR A 19 16.99 -9.50 14.82
CA THR A 19 18.28 -9.99 14.27
C THR A 19 18.13 -11.34 13.62
N LYS A 20 17.37 -12.27 14.22
CA LYS A 20 17.11 -13.59 13.62
C LYS A 20 16.23 -13.48 12.37
N LEU A 21 15.22 -12.62 12.39
CA LEU A 21 14.35 -12.39 11.22
C LEU A 21 15.14 -11.80 10.06
N LEU A 22 16.00 -10.80 10.32
CA LEU A 22 16.87 -10.20 9.31
C LEU A 22 17.88 -11.22 8.77
N ALA A 23 18.48 -12.05 9.63
CA ALA A 23 19.41 -13.09 9.21
C ALA A 23 18.73 -14.14 8.33
N HIS A 24 17.51 -14.55 8.68
CA HIS A 24 16.71 -15.49 7.90
C HIS A 24 16.33 -14.89 6.52
N ALA A 25 15.89 -13.64 6.49
CA ALA A 25 15.60 -12.94 5.22
C ALA A 25 16.85 -12.86 4.33
N ALA A 26 18.00 -12.50 4.90
CA ALA A 26 19.27 -12.41 4.17
C ALA A 26 19.76 -13.77 3.65
N GLU A 27 19.53 -14.86 4.39
CA GLU A 27 19.81 -16.22 3.91
C GLU A 27 18.92 -16.58 2.72
N GLN A 28 17.64 -16.27 2.78
CA GLN A 28 16.72 -16.49 1.67
C GLN A 28 17.12 -15.68 0.44
N ALA A 29 17.46 -14.42 0.59
CA ALA A 29 17.90 -13.54 -0.49
C ALA A 29 19.15 -14.10 -1.20
N ARG A 30 20.15 -14.53 -0.43
CA ARG A 30 21.37 -15.15 -1.00
C ARG A 30 21.08 -16.46 -1.74
N LYS A 31 20.28 -17.36 -1.17
CA LYS A 31 19.93 -18.65 -1.79
C LYS A 31 19.22 -18.48 -3.13
N ARG A 32 18.36 -17.47 -3.24
CA ARG A 32 17.55 -17.17 -4.43
C ARG A 32 18.22 -16.17 -5.37
N LYS A 33 19.41 -15.66 -5.01
CA LYS A 33 20.18 -14.69 -5.79
C LYS A 33 19.36 -13.46 -6.15
N TYR A 34 18.75 -12.83 -5.15
CA TYR A 34 17.91 -11.66 -5.35
C TYR A 34 18.66 -10.47 -5.96
N ASP A 35 19.97 -10.38 -5.79
CA ASP A 35 20.81 -9.37 -6.47
C ASP A 35 20.76 -9.49 -8.01
N ASP A 36 20.34 -10.63 -8.55
CA ASP A 36 20.31 -10.86 -9.99
C ASP A 36 19.15 -10.14 -10.69
N PHE A 37 18.11 -9.75 -9.96
CA PHE A 37 16.93 -9.08 -10.52
C PHE A 37 16.36 -8.04 -9.56
N LEU A 38 15.65 -7.07 -10.12
CA LEU A 38 15.06 -5.99 -9.35
C LEU A 38 13.91 -6.48 -8.47
N ILE A 39 13.90 -6.12 -7.19
CA ILE A 39 12.79 -6.35 -6.28
C ILE A 39 12.29 -5.00 -5.77
N VAL A 40 11.01 -4.76 -5.97
CA VAL A 40 10.32 -3.53 -5.56
C VAL A 40 9.14 -3.89 -4.66
N ASP A 41 9.20 -3.42 -3.44
CA ASP A 41 8.14 -3.53 -2.46
C ASP A 41 7.22 -2.33 -2.61
N VAL A 42 5.97 -2.56 -3.04
CA VAL A 42 5.03 -1.47 -3.30
C VAL A 42 4.18 -1.12 -2.08
N ASP A 43 4.37 -1.84 -0.98
CA ASP A 43 3.64 -1.63 0.26
C ASP A 43 4.48 -2.02 1.47
N SER A 44 5.05 -1.02 2.09
CA SER A 44 5.74 -1.11 3.38
C SER A 44 5.33 0.07 4.26
N HIS A 45 5.49 -0.08 5.56
CA HIS A 45 4.92 0.86 6.52
C HIS A 45 5.93 1.46 7.48
N HIS A 46 5.55 2.62 8.01
CA HIS A 46 6.14 3.20 9.20
C HIS A 46 5.05 3.65 10.19
N TYR A 47 5.47 3.92 11.42
CA TYR A 47 4.56 4.41 12.47
C TYR A 47 4.73 5.91 12.62
N GLU A 48 4.13 6.70 11.75
CA GLU A 48 4.17 8.17 11.80
C GLU A 48 3.66 8.73 13.14
N SER A 49 2.83 7.96 13.84
CA SER A 49 2.38 8.31 15.19
C SER A 49 3.53 8.44 16.22
N GLU A 50 4.66 7.81 15.97
CA GLU A 50 5.88 7.97 16.78
C GLU A 50 6.57 9.33 16.51
N HIS A 51 6.24 9.98 15.39
CA HIS A 51 6.85 11.23 14.91
C HIS A 51 5.92 12.42 14.94
N MET A 52 4.77 12.33 15.61
CA MET A 52 3.77 13.44 15.62
C MET A 52 4.35 14.77 16.08
N LYS A 53 5.34 14.76 16.97
CA LYS A 53 6.02 16.00 17.39
C LYS A 53 6.75 16.72 16.26
N ASP A 54 7.27 15.93 15.30
CA ASP A 54 8.02 16.43 14.15
C ASP A 54 7.07 16.76 12.98
N ILE A 55 5.90 16.12 12.92
CA ILE A 55 4.88 16.31 11.89
C ILE A 55 4.02 17.54 12.16
N LEU A 56 3.48 17.66 13.37
CA LEU A 56 2.54 18.73 13.72
C LEU A 56 3.03 20.17 13.45
N PRO A 57 4.33 20.51 13.58
CA PRO A 57 4.83 21.81 13.21
C PRO A 57 4.57 22.24 11.75
N PHE A 58 4.35 21.26 10.86
CA PHE A 58 4.04 21.50 9.44
C PHE A 58 2.57 21.84 9.16
N MET A 59 1.67 21.76 10.15
CA MET A 59 0.29 22.22 10.01
C MET A 59 0.25 23.72 9.71
N GLU A 60 -0.63 24.14 8.81
CA GLU A 60 -0.77 25.53 8.42
C GLU A 60 -1.71 26.30 9.37
N ASN A 61 -2.78 25.66 9.85
CA ASN A 61 -3.74 26.27 10.75
C ASN A 61 -3.23 26.22 12.20
N ASP A 62 -2.89 27.40 12.76
CA ASP A 62 -2.35 27.51 14.10
C ASP A 62 -3.31 27.04 15.20
N VAL A 63 -4.62 27.20 15.01
CA VAL A 63 -5.63 26.74 15.98
C VAL A 63 -5.62 25.21 16.05
N PHE A 64 -5.69 24.55 14.90
CA PHE A 64 -5.62 23.08 14.85
C PHE A 64 -4.27 22.54 15.31
N LYS A 65 -3.19 23.23 14.96
CA LYS A 65 -1.84 22.89 15.45
C LYS A 65 -1.78 22.92 16.99
N GLN A 66 -2.26 24.00 17.61
CA GLN A 66 -2.29 24.12 19.07
C GLN A 66 -3.23 23.09 19.71
N LEU A 67 -4.39 22.83 19.11
CA LEU A 67 -5.30 21.79 19.56
C LEU A 67 -4.64 20.41 19.52
N ALA A 68 -3.97 20.09 18.44
CA ALA A 68 -3.26 18.83 18.26
C ALA A 68 -2.13 18.65 19.29
N ILE A 69 -1.35 19.72 19.53
CA ILE A 69 -0.29 19.72 20.56
C ILE A 69 -0.87 19.57 21.97
N ALA A 70 -1.94 20.30 22.27
CA ALA A 70 -2.60 20.29 23.59
C ALA A 70 -3.31 18.95 23.88
N SER A 71 -3.92 18.34 22.87
CA SER A 71 -4.57 17.02 22.98
C SER A 71 -3.59 15.88 23.27
N GLY A 72 -2.32 16.21 23.31
CA GLY A 72 -1.25 15.26 23.56
C GLY A 72 -0.92 14.44 22.32
N ALA A 73 -0.10 14.99 21.45
CA ALA A 73 0.63 14.22 20.45
C ALA A 73 1.39 13.02 21.04
N LYS A 74 1.34 12.88 22.36
CA LYS A 74 1.86 11.74 23.14
C LYS A 74 0.87 10.57 23.19
N ALA A 75 -0.41 10.80 22.98
CA ALA A 75 -1.41 9.73 23.01
C ALA A 75 -1.51 9.11 21.63
N ARG A 76 -1.04 7.89 21.48
CA ARG A 76 -1.36 7.04 20.32
C ARG A 76 -2.87 7.13 20.08
N GLY A 77 -3.29 7.71 18.97
CA GLY A 77 -4.67 7.73 18.54
C GLY A 77 -5.51 8.95 18.93
N GLY A 78 -4.99 9.95 19.63
CA GLY A 78 -5.79 11.11 20.03
C GLY A 78 -6.26 12.01 18.87
N LEU A 79 -5.56 11.99 17.74
CA LEU A 79 -5.89 12.77 16.55
C LEU A 79 -6.45 11.92 15.40
N MET A 80 -6.33 10.59 15.49
CA MET A 80 -6.79 9.68 14.45
C MET A 80 -8.08 8.99 14.84
N PRO A 81 -8.96 8.67 13.89
CA PRO A 81 -10.07 7.77 14.14
C PRO A 81 -9.56 6.46 14.75
N THR A 82 -10.29 5.94 15.72
CA THR A 82 -9.94 4.68 16.38
C THR A 82 -9.89 3.53 15.37
N ASN A 83 -8.75 2.87 15.28
CA ASN A 83 -8.60 1.64 14.51
C ASN A 83 -9.01 0.41 15.34
N VAL A 84 -8.99 -0.78 14.73
CA VAL A 84 -9.34 -2.04 15.40
C VAL A 84 -8.29 -2.52 16.39
N GLY A 85 -7.29 -1.72 16.71
CA GLY A 85 -6.25 -2.10 17.64
C GLY A 85 -4.90 -2.22 16.94
N TYR A 86 -4.19 -3.27 17.21
CA TYR A 86 -2.76 -3.30 17.11
C TYR A 86 -2.31 -4.12 15.91
N GLN A 87 -1.95 -3.45 14.81
CA GLN A 87 -1.30 -4.09 13.66
C GLN A 87 0.03 -4.75 14.03
N ASP A 88 0.65 -4.27 15.08
CA ASP A 88 1.90 -4.77 15.62
C ASP A 88 1.73 -5.75 16.81
N MET A 89 0.49 -5.94 17.31
CA MET A 89 0.21 -6.69 18.53
C MET A 89 -1.07 -7.51 18.42
N GLY A 90 -1.20 -8.40 17.50
CA GLY A 90 -2.43 -9.17 17.34
C GLY A 90 -2.22 -10.66 17.17
N GLY A 91 -3.20 -11.44 17.57
CA GLY A 91 -3.32 -12.86 17.31
C GLY A 91 -2.22 -13.72 17.91
N ARG A 92 -1.28 -14.15 17.11
CA ARG A 92 0.00 -14.73 17.57
C ARG A 92 0.86 -13.59 18.08
N VAL A 93 1.80 -13.84 18.91
CA VAL A 93 2.74 -12.81 19.37
C VAL A 93 3.28 -12.02 18.17
N THR A 94 3.46 -10.72 18.34
CA THR A 94 3.99 -9.87 17.29
C THR A 94 5.24 -10.50 16.68
N ARG A 95 5.31 -10.57 15.39
CA ARG A 95 6.55 -10.94 14.68
C ARG A 95 7.56 -9.81 14.71
N TYR A 96 7.20 -8.71 15.30
CA TYR A 96 7.91 -7.48 15.28
C TYR A 96 8.18 -7.00 16.70
N PRO A 97 9.43 -6.87 17.11
CA PRO A 97 9.74 -6.26 18.39
C PRO A 97 9.26 -4.81 18.37
N MET A 98 8.79 -4.34 19.52
CA MET A 98 8.37 -2.95 19.67
C MET A 98 9.43 -2.02 19.09
N ARG A 99 9.08 -1.28 18.04
CA ARG A 99 10.02 -0.39 17.32
C ARG A 99 10.70 0.62 18.25
N SER A 100 10.00 1.04 19.30
CA SER A 100 10.55 1.91 20.34
C SER A 100 11.80 1.34 21.04
N SER A 101 12.01 0.03 21.03
CA SER A 101 13.20 -0.63 21.61
C SER A 101 14.36 -0.73 20.62
N GLU A 102 14.11 -0.50 19.32
CA GLU A 102 15.15 -0.58 18.29
C GLU A 102 16.01 0.69 18.27
N LYS A 103 17.31 0.48 18.39
CA LYS A 103 18.30 1.55 18.34
C LYS A 103 18.76 1.78 16.90
N THR A 104 18.84 3.03 16.52
CA THR A 104 19.44 3.50 15.26
C THR A 104 20.68 4.34 15.56
N GLY A 105 21.56 4.50 14.59
CA GLY A 105 22.71 5.41 14.67
C GLY A 105 22.31 6.87 14.56
N GLU A 106 23.29 7.76 14.65
CA GLU A 106 23.13 9.17 14.32
C GLU A 106 23.11 9.38 12.80
N GLY A 107 22.57 10.49 12.35
CA GLY A 107 22.61 10.92 10.95
C GLY A 107 21.25 10.89 10.28
N LYS A 108 20.87 9.78 9.64
CA LYS A 108 19.60 9.68 8.90
C LYS A 108 18.39 9.53 9.82
N HIS A 109 17.23 9.94 9.32
CA HIS A 109 15.96 9.71 10.00
C HIS A 109 15.79 8.25 10.41
N ARG A 110 15.26 8.01 11.60
CA ARG A 110 15.11 6.67 12.18
C ARG A 110 14.38 5.68 11.24
N ASP A 111 13.28 6.10 10.66
CA ASP A 111 12.47 5.23 9.80
C ASP A 111 13.20 4.87 8.50
N VAL A 112 14.02 5.79 7.99
CA VAL A 112 14.91 5.50 6.84
C VAL A 112 15.93 4.44 7.21
N GLN A 113 16.60 4.57 8.37
CA GLN A 113 17.59 3.59 8.82
C GLN A 113 16.97 2.20 9.01
N LEU A 114 15.80 2.12 9.64
CA LEU A 114 15.09 0.86 9.87
C LEU A 114 14.62 0.24 8.55
N GLY A 115 14.06 1.06 7.67
CA GLY A 115 13.61 0.61 6.35
C GLY A 115 14.75 0.09 5.49
N LEU A 116 15.84 0.84 5.34
CA LEU A 116 17.01 0.41 4.55
C LEU A 116 17.63 -0.87 5.10
N ARG A 117 17.78 -1.01 6.42
CA ARG A 117 18.27 -2.23 7.05
C ARG A 117 17.44 -3.45 6.70
N TRP A 118 16.12 -3.30 6.70
CA TRP A 118 15.20 -4.37 6.34
C TRP A 118 15.24 -4.67 4.84
N MET A 119 15.19 -3.65 4.01
CA MET A 119 15.31 -3.80 2.56
C MET A 119 16.58 -4.56 2.16
N ASP A 120 17.72 -4.22 2.77
CA ASP A 120 19.00 -4.89 2.51
C ASP A 120 18.94 -6.38 2.91
N ALA A 121 18.30 -6.68 4.04
CA ALA A 121 18.15 -8.07 4.49
C ALA A 121 17.20 -8.89 3.59
N MET A 122 16.14 -8.28 3.08
CA MET A 122 15.19 -8.96 2.18
C MET A 122 15.68 -9.04 0.73
N GLY A 123 16.71 -8.27 0.37
CA GLY A 123 17.13 -8.08 -1.01
C GLY A 123 16.18 -7.18 -1.81
N VAL A 124 15.48 -6.26 -1.14
CA VAL A 124 14.59 -5.28 -1.76
C VAL A 124 15.37 -4.05 -2.19
N ASP A 125 15.25 -3.66 -3.45
CA ASP A 125 15.95 -2.52 -4.02
C ASP A 125 15.26 -1.20 -3.75
N TYR A 126 13.93 -1.18 -3.90
CA TYR A 126 13.06 -0.01 -3.71
C TYR A 126 11.83 -0.38 -2.88
N ALA A 127 11.39 0.53 -2.03
CA ALA A 127 10.18 0.35 -1.24
C ALA A 127 9.28 1.58 -1.29
N CYS A 128 7.97 1.36 -1.38
CA CYS A 128 6.96 2.39 -1.21
C CYS A 128 6.52 2.42 0.26
N LEU A 129 6.69 3.56 0.92
CA LEU A 129 6.43 3.72 2.34
C LEU A 129 5.06 4.37 2.58
N PHE A 130 4.22 3.70 3.37
CA PHE A 130 2.91 4.18 3.80
C PHE A 130 2.88 4.45 5.32
N PRO A 131 2.03 5.38 5.78
CA PRO A 131 1.77 5.53 7.21
C PRO A 131 0.85 4.42 7.72
N THR A 132 1.00 4.01 8.97
CA THR A 132 0.12 3.01 9.59
C THR A 132 -1.11 3.64 10.24
N GLY A 133 -0.94 4.69 11.02
CA GLY A 133 -2.05 5.35 11.73
C GLY A 133 -2.97 6.12 10.79
N MET A 134 -2.41 6.76 9.78
CA MET A 134 -3.17 7.56 8.82
C MET A 134 -3.96 6.73 7.79
N LEU A 135 -3.91 5.40 7.81
CA LEU A 135 -4.80 4.57 6.99
C LEU A 135 -6.28 4.78 7.31
N ASN A 136 -6.59 5.35 8.45
CA ASN A 136 -7.96 5.69 8.85
C ASN A 136 -8.29 7.19 8.71
N ILE A 137 -7.42 7.99 8.11
CA ILE A 137 -7.58 9.45 8.07
C ILE A 137 -8.87 9.88 7.36
N GLY A 138 -9.27 9.19 6.30
CA GLY A 138 -10.50 9.47 5.55
C GLY A 138 -11.79 9.24 6.33
N LEU A 139 -11.74 8.62 7.52
CA LEU A 139 -12.86 8.49 8.46
C LEU A 139 -12.94 9.64 9.46
N HIS A 140 -11.99 10.59 9.44
CA HIS A 140 -11.98 11.68 10.40
C HIS A 140 -13.28 12.50 10.31
N PRO A 141 -13.99 12.72 11.44
CA PRO A 141 -15.28 13.42 11.42
C PRO A 141 -15.16 14.90 11.07
N GLN A 142 -14.00 15.50 11.34
CA GLN A 142 -13.72 16.91 11.09
C GLN A 142 -12.82 17.02 9.85
N LYS A 143 -13.37 17.54 8.77
CA LYS A 143 -12.71 17.65 7.46
C LYS A 143 -11.43 18.47 7.50
N GLU A 144 -11.47 19.61 8.19
CA GLU A 144 -10.33 20.52 8.31
C GLU A 144 -9.14 19.84 9.00
N MET A 145 -9.41 18.96 9.97
CA MET A 145 -8.37 18.20 10.64
C MET A 145 -7.75 17.13 9.72
N GLU A 146 -8.56 16.47 8.91
CA GLU A 146 -8.07 15.56 7.87
C GLU A 146 -7.12 16.28 6.90
N VAL A 147 -7.56 17.44 6.40
CA VAL A 147 -6.76 18.30 5.49
C VAL A 147 -5.42 18.68 6.11
N GLU A 148 -5.43 19.19 7.33
CA GLU A 148 -4.24 19.66 8.03
C GLU A 148 -3.26 18.52 8.35
N LEU A 149 -3.76 17.36 8.75
CA LEU A 149 -2.92 16.20 9.04
C LEU A 149 -2.30 15.62 7.75
N CYS A 150 -3.06 15.52 6.67
CA CYS A 150 -2.54 15.11 5.38
C CYS A 150 -1.45 16.08 4.88
N TRP A 151 -1.71 17.38 4.97
CA TRP A 151 -0.75 18.42 4.59
C TRP A 151 0.54 18.32 5.40
N ALA A 152 0.42 18.26 6.72
CA ALA A 152 1.57 18.21 7.62
C ALA A 152 2.41 16.95 7.39
N TYR A 153 1.76 15.79 7.27
CA TYR A 153 2.42 14.52 6.98
C TYR A 153 3.12 14.55 5.63
N ASN A 154 2.44 14.97 4.56
CA ASN A 154 3.00 15.02 3.21
C ASN A 154 4.22 15.95 3.14
N ARG A 155 4.17 17.11 3.80
CA ARG A 155 5.31 18.03 3.90
C ARG A 155 6.47 17.40 4.66
N TRP A 156 6.21 16.90 5.86
CA TRP A 156 7.24 16.28 6.69
C TRP A 156 7.91 15.12 5.96
N LEU A 157 7.12 14.22 5.36
CA LEU A 157 7.64 13.06 4.66
C LEU A 157 8.55 13.48 3.48
N THR A 158 8.08 14.40 2.64
CA THR A 158 8.80 14.84 1.44
C THR A 158 9.98 15.75 1.74
N GLU A 159 9.98 16.49 2.87
CA GLU A 159 11.05 17.41 3.24
C GLU A 159 12.08 16.81 4.20
N LYS A 160 11.71 15.80 4.99
CA LYS A 160 12.56 15.24 6.05
C LYS A 160 12.94 13.77 5.88
N VAL A 161 12.06 12.94 5.34
CA VAL A 161 12.25 11.48 5.30
C VAL A 161 12.76 11.02 3.93
N LEU A 162 12.00 11.28 2.87
CA LEU A 162 12.35 10.80 1.52
C LEU A 162 13.72 11.27 1.02
N PRO A 163 14.17 12.53 1.29
CA PRO A 163 15.51 12.97 0.85
C PRO A 163 16.67 12.17 1.44
N GLU A 164 16.49 11.58 2.63
CA GLU A 164 17.52 10.81 3.31
C GLU A 164 17.62 9.34 2.89
N SER A 165 16.71 8.89 2.02
CA SER A 165 16.55 7.47 1.65
C SER A 165 17.52 6.97 0.56
N ASP A 166 18.47 7.79 0.13
CA ASP A 166 19.38 7.50 -1.01
C ASP A 166 18.61 7.16 -2.31
N GLY A 167 17.35 7.64 -2.42
CA GLY A 167 16.47 7.39 -3.55
C GLY A 167 15.92 5.96 -3.60
N ARG A 168 15.95 5.21 -2.50
CA ARG A 168 15.43 3.84 -2.42
C ARG A 168 14.03 3.76 -1.84
N ILE A 169 13.60 4.77 -1.07
CA ILE A 169 12.26 4.82 -0.47
C ILE A 169 11.44 5.86 -1.23
N TYR A 170 10.26 5.44 -1.63
CA TYR A 170 9.22 6.23 -2.29
C TYR A 170 7.97 6.25 -1.40
N SER A 171 6.98 7.04 -1.77
CA SER A 171 5.69 7.03 -1.07
C SER A 171 4.54 7.43 -2.00
N ALA A 172 3.37 6.86 -1.75
CA ALA A 172 2.11 7.43 -2.15
C ALA A 172 1.59 8.28 -0.99
N LEU A 173 1.45 9.58 -1.22
CA LEU A 173 1.09 10.56 -0.18
C LEU A 173 -0.38 10.46 0.21
N CYS A 174 -0.74 10.96 1.40
CA CYS A 174 -2.13 11.01 1.83
C CYS A 174 -2.93 12.02 1.01
N LEU A 175 -4.10 11.62 0.51
CA LEU A 175 -5.05 12.51 -0.14
C LEU A 175 -6.16 12.87 0.84
N PRO A 176 -6.40 14.17 1.15
CA PRO A 176 -7.50 14.57 2.05
C PRO A 176 -8.84 14.45 1.33
N PHE A 177 -9.41 13.25 1.33
CA PHE A 177 -10.58 12.89 0.51
C PHE A 177 -11.91 13.46 1.04
N SER A 178 -11.89 14.29 2.05
CA SER A 178 -13.06 15.06 2.51
C SER A 178 -13.20 16.43 1.84
N ASP A 179 -12.12 16.93 1.21
CA ASP A 179 -12.09 18.24 0.58
C ASP A 179 -11.45 18.15 -0.83
N PRO A 180 -12.27 18.25 -1.91
CA PRO A 180 -11.77 18.14 -3.27
C PRO A 180 -10.78 19.23 -3.70
N ASP A 181 -10.97 20.48 -3.23
CA ASP A 181 -10.08 21.59 -3.58
C ASP A 181 -8.72 21.42 -2.91
N GLU A 182 -8.72 21.02 -1.64
CA GLU A 182 -7.50 20.69 -0.92
C GLU A 182 -6.81 19.44 -1.47
N SER A 183 -7.58 18.43 -1.92
CA SER A 183 -7.03 17.27 -2.62
C SER A 183 -6.26 17.71 -3.87
N LEU A 184 -6.84 18.59 -4.68
CA LEU A 184 -6.17 19.13 -5.87
C LEU A 184 -4.93 19.95 -5.49
N ARG A 185 -5.05 20.86 -4.50
CA ARG A 185 -3.91 21.66 -4.02
C ARG A 185 -2.73 20.81 -3.57
N GLN A 186 -2.99 19.72 -2.87
CA GLN A 186 -1.92 18.84 -2.39
C GLN A 186 -1.29 18.04 -3.54
N VAL A 187 -2.05 17.58 -4.52
CA VAL A 187 -1.50 16.95 -5.73
C VAL A 187 -0.60 17.93 -6.48
N GLU A 188 -1.03 19.17 -6.68
CA GLU A 188 -0.25 20.19 -7.37
C GLU A 188 1.02 20.60 -6.60
N THR A 189 0.96 20.60 -5.26
CA THR A 189 2.08 21.01 -4.42
C THR A 189 3.14 19.94 -4.25
N PHE A 190 2.72 18.68 -4.12
CA PHE A 190 3.60 17.59 -3.73
C PHE A 190 3.87 16.57 -4.83
N GLY A 191 3.04 16.52 -5.88
CA GLY A 191 3.08 15.46 -6.88
C GLY A 191 4.40 15.36 -7.64
N ASP A 192 5.09 16.49 -7.87
CA ASP A 192 6.35 16.55 -8.60
C ASP A 192 7.59 16.41 -7.67
N ARG A 193 7.39 16.17 -6.36
CA ARG A 193 8.51 16.02 -5.44
C ARG A 193 9.19 14.65 -5.62
N LYS A 194 10.52 14.66 -5.51
CA LYS A 194 11.31 13.43 -5.66
C LYS A 194 10.90 12.37 -4.63
N GLY A 195 10.64 11.17 -5.10
CA GLY A 195 10.20 10.04 -4.28
C GLY A 195 8.69 9.92 -4.12
N VAL A 196 7.90 10.81 -4.72
CA VAL A 196 6.43 10.69 -4.75
C VAL A 196 6.03 9.85 -5.96
N THR A 197 5.33 8.73 -5.72
CA THR A 197 4.83 7.82 -6.76
C THR A 197 3.34 8.01 -7.05
N GLY A 198 2.63 8.68 -6.15
CA GLY A 198 1.19 8.89 -6.27
C GLY A 198 0.56 9.39 -4.99
N PHE A 199 -0.75 9.21 -4.90
CA PHE A 199 -1.52 9.54 -3.72
C PHE A 199 -2.41 8.37 -3.34
N MET A 200 -2.61 8.19 -2.02
CA MET A 200 -3.50 7.15 -1.50
C MET A 200 -4.84 7.71 -1.08
N VAL A 201 -5.90 6.99 -1.43
CA VAL A 201 -7.23 7.11 -0.86
C VAL A 201 -7.41 6.01 0.16
N THR A 202 -7.82 6.37 1.37
CA THR A 202 -8.10 5.43 2.44
C THR A 202 -9.60 5.10 2.47
N THR A 203 -10.13 4.65 3.58
CA THR A 203 -11.56 4.56 3.81
C THR A 203 -12.17 5.95 3.77
N VAL A 204 -13.22 6.16 2.98
CA VAL A 204 -13.84 7.49 2.81
C VAL A 204 -15.19 7.58 3.53
N ARG A 205 -15.39 8.71 4.20
CA ARG A 205 -16.62 8.99 4.95
C ARG A 205 -17.59 9.90 4.22
N HIS A 206 -17.08 10.86 3.44
CA HIS A 206 -17.86 12.02 2.99
C HIS A 206 -18.37 11.89 1.57
N LEU A 207 -17.48 11.83 0.58
CA LEU A 207 -17.83 11.77 -0.84
C LEU A 207 -17.34 10.48 -1.47
N PRO A 208 -18.10 9.90 -2.40
CA PRO A 208 -17.67 8.69 -3.11
C PRO A 208 -16.55 9.00 -4.11
N VAL A 209 -15.73 8.00 -4.42
CA VAL A 209 -14.57 8.12 -5.32
C VAL A 209 -14.91 8.57 -6.75
N TYR A 210 -16.17 8.42 -7.16
CA TYR A 210 -16.65 8.86 -8.48
C TYR A 210 -17.26 10.26 -8.50
N ASP A 211 -17.28 10.98 -7.36
CA ASP A 211 -17.86 12.32 -7.32
C ASP A 211 -17.14 13.27 -8.27
N ASN A 212 -17.93 14.07 -9.01
CA ASN A 212 -17.38 14.99 -10.01
C ASN A 212 -16.44 16.05 -9.42
N ALA A 213 -16.52 16.32 -8.14
CA ALA A 213 -15.62 17.25 -7.45
C ALA A 213 -14.13 16.84 -7.55
N TYR A 214 -13.86 15.52 -7.67
CA TYR A 214 -12.47 15.01 -7.76
C TYR A 214 -11.92 14.90 -9.19
N MET A 215 -12.70 15.24 -10.22
CA MET A 215 -12.25 15.04 -11.61
C MET A 215 -11.00 15.84 -11.95
N LYS A 216 -10.82 17.03 -11.39
CA LYS A 216 -9.61 17.85 -11.58
C LYS A 216 -8.40 17.20 -10.89
N THR A 217 -8.60 16.64 -9.70
CA THR A 217 -7.55 15.94 -8.93
C THR A 217 -7.05 14.72 -9.71
N TYR A 218 -7.96 13.88 -10.20
CA TYR A 218 -7.58 12.70 -11.00
C TYR A 218 -6.90 13.09 -12.32
N ARG A 219 -7.35 14.16 -12.96
CA ARG A 219 -6.71 14.68 -14.17
C ARG A 219 -5.28 15.17 -13.88
N ALA A 220 -5.10 15.92 -12.80
CA ALA A 220 -3.79 16.40 -12.38
C ALA A 220 -2.81 15.26 -12.05
N MET A 221 -3.31 14.14 -11.47
CA MET A 221 -2.52 12.94 -11.23
C MET A 221 -2.19 12.21 -12.53
N GLU A 222 -3.17 12.02 -13.43
CA GLU A 222 -2.98 11.35 -14.73
C GLU A 222 -1.94 12.08 -15.60
N GLU A 223 -2.01 13.40 -15.66
CA GLU A 223 -1.08 14.24 -16.45
C GLU A 223 0.36 14.18 -15.92
N ARG A 224 0.54 13.93 -14.63
CA ARG A 224 1.86 13.76 -14.00
C ARG A 224 2.34 12.31 -13.97
N GLY A 225 1.53 11.36 -14.45
CA GLY A 225 1.85 9.93 -14.36
C GLY A 225 1.88 9.38 -12.92
N LEU A 226 1.17 10.03 -12.00
CA LEU A 226 1.06 9.61 -10.60
C LEU A 226 0.00 8.52 -10.43
N ALA A 227 0.26 7.53 -9.61
CA ALA A 227 -0.69 6.46 -9.32
C ALA A 227 -1.72 6.89 -8.27
N LEU A 228 -2.96 6.42 -8.43
CA LEU A 228 -3.99 6.45 -7.40
C LEU A 228 -4.00 5.11 -6.67
N SER A 229 -3.61 5.11 -5.40
CA SER A 229 -3.54 3.91 -4.57
C SER A 229 -4.72 3.86 -3.62
N PHE A 230 -5.46 2.76 -3.61
CA PHE A 230 -6.52 2.51 -2.63
C PHE A 230 -5.96 1.63 -1.52
N HIS A 231 -5.75 2.25 -0.37
CA HIS A 231 -5.16 1.61 0.80
C HIS A 231 -6.00 1.91 2.04
N SER A 232 -6.85 0.98 2.40
CA SER A 232 -7.74 1.12 3.56
C SER A 232 -7.10 0.56 4.82
N GLY A 233 -7.74 0.78 5.96
CA GLY A 233 -7.38 0.18 7.24
C GLY A 233 -8.63 -0.36 7.95
N PRO A 234 -8.52 -1.43 8.75
CA PRO A 234 -9.64 -1.93 9.52
C PRO A 234 -10.01 -0.97 10.65
N ASN A 235 -11.31 -0.75 10.89
CA ASN A 235 -11.78 0.19 11.89
C ASN A 235 -13.03 -0.29 12.63
N TRP A 236 -12.93 -0.53 13.97
CA TRP A 236 -14.06 -0.90 14.81
C TRP A 236 -15.09 0.24 14.95
N GLY A 237 -14.65 1.48 14.80
CA GLY A 237 -15.51 2.67 14.88
C GLY A 237 -16.40 2.85 13.64
N ASP A 238 -16.10 2.16 12.55
CA ASP A 238 -16.94 2.19 11.37
C ASP A 238 -18.22 1.40 11.59
N HIS A 239 -19.33 1.94 11.09
CA HIS A 239 -20.65 1.32 11.24
C HIS A 239 -20.71 -0.11 10.71
N THR A 240 -20.01 -0.38 9.61
CA THR A 240 -19.98 -1.69 8.94
C THR A 240 -19.40 -2.78 9.85
N PHE A 241 -18.43 -2.45 10.70
CA PHE A 241 -17.73 -3.40 11.53
C PHE A 241 -18.18 -3.45 13.00
N LYS A 242 -19.25 -2.74 13.36
CA LYS A 242 -19.79 -2.75 14.74
C LYS A 242 -20.15 -4.13 15.27
N SER A 243 -20.49 -5.08 14.40
CA SER A 243 -20.81 -6.46 14.79
C SER A 243 -19.55 -7.35 14.92
N CYS A 244 -18.39 -6.91 14.48
CA CYS A 244 -17.16 -7.66 14.62
C CYS A 244 -16.61 -7.53 16.05
N ASN A 245 -16.42 -8.66 16.72
CA ASN A 245 -15.93 -8.70 18.11
C ASN A 245 -14.57 -9.39 18.28
N ARG A 246 -13.85 -9.62 17.18
CA ARG A 246 -12.51 -10.17 17.14
C ARG A 246 -11.65 -9.37 16.18
N PHE A 247 -10.40 -9.13 16.55
CA PHE A 247 -9.42 -8.50 15.66
C PHE A 247 -9.36 -9.22 14.30
N LEU A 248 -9.27 -10.55 14.31
CA LEU A 248 -9.21 -11.37 13.12
C LEU A 248 -10.38 -11.09 12.15
N SER A 249 -11.61 -10.95 12.65
CA SER A 249 -12.77 -10.70 11.78
C SER A 249 -12.73 -9.31 11.17
N ALA A 250 -12.36 -8.28 11.94
CA ALA A 250 -12.26 -6.92 11.42
C ALA A 250 -11.07 -6.76 10.47
N HIS A 251 -9.94 -7.39 10.78
CA HIS A 251 -8.75 -7.36 9.93
C HIS A 251 -8.98 -8.09 8.59
N ALA A 252 -9.53 -9.31 8.64
CA ALA A 252 -9.78 -10.10 7.43
C ALA A 252 -10.78 -9.45 6.47
N LEU A 253 -11.69 -8.63 6.97
CA LEU A 253 -12.75 -8.01 6.16
C LEU A 253 -12.46 -6.54 5.82
N GLY A 254 -11.79 -5.81 6.71
CA GLY A 254 -11.71 -4.35 6.65
C GLY A 254 -11.05 -3.85 5.38
N PHE A 255 -9.85 -4.32 5.09
CA PHE A 255 -9.13 -3.93 3.88
C PHE A 255 -9.89 -4.32 2.60
N THR A 256 -10.34 -5.57 2.55
CA THR A 256 -11.06 -6.13 1.39
C THR A 256 -12.38 -5.42 1.15
N TRP A 257 -13.17 -5.17 2.20
CA TRP A 257 -14.50 -4.57 2.07
C TRP A 257 -14.46 -3.18 1.44
N TYR A 258 -13.58 -2.31 1.93
CA TYR A 258 -13.46 -0.97 1.37
C TYR A 258 -12.95 -0.98 -0.07
N ASN A 259 -12.00 -1.86 -0.38
CA ASN A 259 -11.50 -2.01 -1.74
C ASN A 259 -12.56 -2.55 -2.70
N ILE A 260 -13.39 -3.50 -2.28
CA ILE A 260 -14.56 -3.95 -3.06
C ILE A 260 -15.49 -2.77 -3.36
N LEU A 261 -15.82 -1.96 -2.36
CA LEU A 261 -16.70 -0.80 -2.53
C LEU A 261 -16.12 0.23 -3.49
N HIS A 262 -14.86 0.61 -3.27
CA HIS A 262 -14.18 1.60 -4.11
C HIS A 262 -14.01 1.11 -5.55
N LEU A 263 -13.60 -0.14 -5.75
CA LEU A 263 -13.42 -0.72 -7.08
C LEU A 263 -14.75 -0.81 -7.83
N THR A 264 -15.80 -1.28 -7.18
CA THR A 264 -17.15 -1.31 -7.76
C THR A 264 -17.55 0.08 -8.23
N ASN A 265 -17.45 1.08 -7.36
CA ASN A 265 -17.80 2.46 -7.67
C ASN A 265 -16.92 3.05 -8.77
N TRP A 266 -15.63 2.75 -8.77
CA TRP A 266 -14.70 3.19 -9.80
C TRP A 266 -15.07 2.66 -11.18
N VAL A 267 -15.35 1.36 -11.27
CA VAL A 267 -15.68 0.72 -12.54
C VAL A 267 -17.05 1.14 -13.05
N VAL A 268 -18.12 0.96 -12.26
CA VAL A 268 -19.49 1.17 -12.76
C VAL A 268 -19.78 2.62 -13.14
N ASN A 269 -19.06 3.58 -12.57
CA ASN A 269 -19.16 5.00 -12.93
C ASN A 269 -18.21 5.43 -14.05
N GLY A 270 -17.57 4.47 -14.73
CA GLY A 270 -16.75 4.72 -15.93
C GLY A 270 -15.49 5.53 -15.67
N MET A 271 -14.89 5.44 -14.49
CA MET A 271 -13.69 6.20 -14.15
C MET A 271 -12.51 5.80 -15.04
N GLY A 272 -12.39 4.51 -15.41
CA GLY A 272 -11.40 4.03 -16.37
C GLY A 272 -11.55 4.60 -17.80
N GLU A 273 -12.76 5.02 -18.19
CA GLU A 273 -12.98 5.74 -19.47
C GLU A 273 -12.65 7.23 -19.36
N ARG A 274 -12.88 7.82 -18.19
CA ARG A 274 -12.57 9.23 -17.92
C ARG A 274 -11.08 9.48 -17.75
N PHE A 275 -10.36 8.51 -17.16
CA PHE A 275 -8.93 8.58 -16.82
C PHE A 275 -8.21 7.31 -17.28
N PRO A 276 -8.10 7.08 -18.61
CA PRO A 276 -7.59 5.82 -19.14
C PRO A 276 -6.08 5.62 -18.91
N LYS A 277 -5.36 6.66 -18.56
CA LYS A 277 -3.91 6.62 -18.30
C LYS A 277 -3.57 6.74 -16.82
N LEU A 278 -4.56 6.94 -15.95
CA LEU A 278 -4.33 7.01 -14.50
C LEU A 278 -4.10 5.59 -13.96
N PRO A 279 -2.89 5.25 -13.49
CA PRO A 279 -2.67 3.97 -12.86
C PRO A 279 -3.44 3.86 -11.56
N VAL A 280 -4.19 2.78 -11.37
CA VAL A 280 -4.93 2.50 -10.13
C VAL A 280 -4.36 1.24 -9.49
N ILE A 281 -4.04 1.32 -8.19
CA ILE A 281 -3.41 0.24 -7.42
C ILE A 281 -4.30 -0.08 -6.22
N TRP A 282 -4.62 -1.37 -6.05
CA TRP A 282 -5.39 -1.91 -4.92
C TRP A 282 -4.42 -2.56 -3.93
N ILE A 283 -4.30 -1.97 -2.74
CA ILE A 283 -3.25 -2.29 -1.77
C ILE A 283 -3.83 -2.96 -0.52
N GLU A 284 -3.12 -3.96 -0.01
CA GLU A 284 -3.37 -4.69 1.24
C GLU A 284 -4.82 -5.22 1.37
N ALA A 285 -5.36 -5.77 0.29
CA ALA A 285 -6.76 -6.24 0.28
C ALA A 285 -6.92 -7.75 0.05
N GLY A 286 -5.83 -8.48 -0.16
CA GLY A 286 -5.87 -9.83 -0.68
C GLY A 286 -6.21 -9.88 -2.17
N LEU A 287 -6.29 -11.06 -2.73
CA LEU A 287 -6.50 -11.27 -4.16
C LEU A 287 -7.77 -12.09 -4.50
N ALA A 288 -8.22 -12.96 -3.59
CA ALA A 288 -9.29 -13.91 -3.87
C ALA A 288 -10.67 -13.25 -4.11
N TRP A 289 -10.88 -12.04 -3.62
CA TRP A 289 -12.11 -11.27 -3.84
C TRP A 289 -12.21 -10.71 -5.27
N VAL A 290 -11.09 -10.51 -5.97
CA VAL A 290 -11.08 -9.91 -7.32
C VAL A 290 -11.78 -10.79 -8.35
N PRO A 291 -11.49 -12.12 -8.47
CA PRO A 291 -12.25 -13.02 -9.33
C PRO A 291 -13.75 -13.08 -9.03
N PHE A 292 -14.12 -13.03 -7.76
CA PHE A 292 -15.51 -12.96 -7.36
C PHE A 292 -16.17 -11.70 -7.93
N LEU A 293 -15.55 -10.54 -7.73
CA LEU A 293 -16.11 -9.26 -8.16
C LEU A 293 -16.14 -9.12 -9.68
N MET A 294 -15.12 -9.60 -10.39
CA MET A 294 -15.11 -9.64 -11.87
C MET A 294 -16.35 -10.37 -12.41
N GLN A 295 -16.61 -11.56 -11.91
CA GLN A 295 -17.74 -12.37 -12.36
C GLN A 295 -19.08 -11.75 -11.97
N ARG A 296 -19.16 -11.22 -10.75
CA ARG A 296 -20.39 -10.58 -10.27
C ARG A 296 -20.74 -9.33 -11.08
N LEU A 297 -19.79 -8.43 -11.30
CA LEU A 297 -20.04 -7.20 -12.04
C LEU A 297 -20.32 -7.46 -13.52
N ASP A 298 -19.64 -8.42 -14.15
CA ASP A 298 -19.95 -8.81 -15.54
C ASP A 298 -21.38 -9.35 -15.66
N HIS A 299 -21.80 -10.19 -14.72
CA HIS A 299 -23.16 -10.73 -14.71
C HIS A 299 -24.21 -9.61 -14.61
N GLU A 300 -24.09 -8.73 -13.64
CA GLU A 300 -25.02 -7.61 -13.44
C GLU A 300 -25.01 -6.64 -14.63
N TYR A 301 -23.82 -6.33 -15.16
CA TYR A 301 -23.66 -5.46 -16.33
C TYR A 301 -24.37 -6.02 -17.58
N MET A 302 -24.27 -7.33 -17.82
CA MET A 302 -24.96 -7.94 -18.97
C MET A 302 -26.47 -7.86 -18.86
N LEU A 303 -27.02 -7.75 -17.65
CA LEU A 303 -28.45 -7.61 -17.41
C LEU A 303 -28.92 -6.15 -17.42
N ARG A 304 -28.05 -5.20 -17.03
CA ARG A 304 -28.41 -3.80 -16.77
C ARG A 304 -27.38 -2.79 -17.29
N SER A 305 -26.78 -3.05 -18.42
CA SER A 305 -25.72 -2.19 -19.00
C SER A 305 -26.14 -0.73 -19.19
N SER A 306 -27.44 -0.45 -19.35
CA SER A 306 -27.96 0.92 -19.44
C SER A 306 -27.73 1.78 -18.20
N GLU A 307 -27.44 1.18 -17.04
CA GLU A 307 -27.08 1.92 -15.82
C GLU A 307 -25.60 2.38 -15.82
N CYS A 308 -24.78 1.81 -16.68
CA CYS A 308 -23.36 2.14 -16.80
C CYS A 308 -23.01 2.68 -18.20
N PRO A 309 -23.61 3.81 -18.63
CA PRO A 309 -23.56 4.28 -20.03
C PRO A 309 -22.15 4.68 -20.49
N LEU A 310 -21.21 4.90 -19.58
CA LEU A 310 -19.84 5.25 -19.93
C LEU A 310 -18.97 4.04 -20.26
N LEU A 311 -19.34 2.83 -19.84
CA LEU A 311 -18.55 1.64 -20.09
C LEU A 311 -18.62 1.21 -21.55
N LYS A 312 -17.48 0.94 -22.15
CA LYS A 312 -17.33 0.43 -23.53
C LYS A 312 -16.97 -1.05 -23.59
N LYS A 313 -16.58 -1.63 -22.47
CA LYS A 313 -16.21 -3.04 -22.31
C LYS A 313 -16.78 -3.56 -20.99
N LYS A 314 -16.64 -4.86 -20.74
CA LYS A 314 -17.11 -5.47 -19.49
C LYS A 314 -16.36 -4.93 -18.28
N PRO A 315 -16.97 -4.88 -17.10
CA PRO A 315 -16.31 -4.50 -15.85
C PRO A 315 -14.99 -5.23 -15.61
N SER A 316 -14.96 -6.55 -15.83
CA SER A 316 -13.76 -7.35 -15.66
C SER A 316 -12.59 -6.93 -16.57
N ASP A 317 -12.86 -6.36 -17.74
CA ASP A 317 -11.80 -5.90 -18.64
C ASP A 317 -11.13 -4.63 -18.12
N TYR A 318 -11.87 -3.72 -17.46
CA TYR A 318 -11.27 -2.59 -16.73
C TYR A 318 -10.46 -3.06 -15.53
N MET A 319 -10.96 -4.04 -14.79
CA MET A 319 -10.27 -4.61 -13.63
C MET A 319 -8.93 -5.27 -14.00
N ARG A 320 -8.82 -5.86 -15.21
CA ARG A 320 -7.56 -6.43 -15.73
C ARG A 320 -6.50 -5.40 -16.09
N ASP A 321 -6.89 -4.14 -16.26
CA ASP A 321 -5.98 -3.03 -16.54
C ASP A 321 -5.44 -2.37 -15.26
N MET A 322 -5.97 -2.73 -14.08
CA MET A 322 -5.56 -2.20 -12.77
C MET A 322 -4.42 -3.02 -12.16
N TYR A 323 -3.76 -2.44 -11.16
CA TYR A 323 -2.70 -3.10 -10.42
C TYR A 323 -3.19 -3.56 -9.05
N TYR A 324 -2.57 -4.64 -8.55
CA TYR A 324 -2.89 -5.26 -7.26
C TYR A 324 -1.61 -5.53 -6.50
N SER A 325 -1.58 -5.27 -5.18
CA SER A 325 -0.48 -5.69 -4.33
C SER A 325 -0.65 -7.14 -3.89
N SER A 326 0.46 -7.84 -3.63
CA SER A 326 0.44 -9.27 -3.36
C SER A 326 0.10 -9.64 -1.92
N GLN A 327 0.31 -8.75 -0.95
CA GLN A 327 0.07 -9.01 0.48
C GLN A 327 -1.28 -8.40 0.89
N PRO A 328 -2.08 -9.07 1.75
CA PRO A 328 -1.95 -10.48 2.13
C PRO A 328 -2.45 -11.42 1.03
N MET A 329 -1.67 -12.44 0.70
CA MET A 329 -2.02 -13.38 -0.36
C MET A 329 -2.64 -14.66 0.21
N GLU A 330 -3.80 -15.07 -0.32
CA GLU A 330 -4.48 -16.30 0.08
C GLU A 330 -3.81 -17.50 -0.61
N ILE A 331 -2.92 -18.17 0.10
CA ILE A 331 -2.10 -19.28 -0.41
C ILE A 331 -2.59 -20.68 0.00
N GLN A 332 -3.74 -20.77 0.65
CA GLN A 332 -4.21 -22.04 1.23
C GLN A 332 -4.67 -23.04 0.17
N ASP A 333 -5.12 -22.52 -0.99
CA ASP A 333 -5.51 -23.31 -2.14
C ASP A 333 -4.75 -22.82 -3.39
N MET A 334 -3.82 -23.65 -3.89
CA MET A 334 -2.96 -23.29 -5.02
C MET A 334 -3.70 -23.22 -6.36
N ASP A 335 -4.75 -23.99 -6.55
CA ASP A 335 -5.55 -23.94 -7.79
C ASP A 335 -6.41 -22.69 -7.82
N ALA A 336 -7.00 -22.30 -6.70
CA ALA A 336 -7.69 -21.04 -6.57
C ALA A 336 -6.76 -19.83 -6.80
N LEU A 337 -5.57 -19.84 -6.19
CA LEU A 337 -4.56 -18.81 -6.38
C LEU A 337 -4.11 -18.72 -7.84
N LYS A 338 -3.79 -19.84 -8.48
CA LYS A 338 -3.41 -19.88 -9.91
C LYS A 338 -4.52 -19.33 -10.81
N THR A 339 -5.78 -19.63 -10.49
CA THR A 339 -6.93 -19.11 -11.23
C THR A 339 -7.04 -17.59 -11.04
N THR A 340 -6.85 -17.10 -9.82
CA THR A 340 -6.83 -15.67 -9.50
C THR A 340 -5.76 -14.97 -10.31
N PHE A 341 -4.52 -15.46 -10.31
CA PHE A 341 -3.40 -14.90 -11.07
C PHE A 341 -3.71 -14.79 -12.56
N ARG A 342 -4.31 -15.83 -13.14
CA ARG A 342 -4.75 -15.81 -14.55
C ARG A 342 -5.82 -14.73 -14.78
N MET A 343 -6.79 -14.60 -13.89
CA MET A 343 -7.93 -13.67 -14.07
C MET A 343 -7.51 -12.21 -13.97
N ILE A 344 -6.57 -11.89 -13.09
CA ILE A 344 -6.07 -10.52 -12.90
C ILE A 344 -4.88 -10.16 -13.81
N ASN A 345 -4.47 -11.02 -14.73
CA ASN A 345 -3.24 -10.84 -15.51
C ASN A 345 -1.99 -10.61 -14.63
N ALA A 346 -1.81 -11.44 -13.61
CA ALA A 346 -0.78 -11.22 -12.56
C ALA A 346 0.63 -11.02 -13.12
N GLU A 347 1.00 -11.65 -14.24
CA GLU A 347 2.31 -11.45 -14.87
C GLU A 347 2.63 -9.98 -15.15
N THR A 348 1.62 -9.14 -15.43
CA THR A 348 1.79 -7.72 -15.78
C THR A 348 1.16 -6.75 -14.80
N GLN A 349 0.20 -7.20 -13.98
CA GLN A 349 -0.61 -6.34 -13.11
C GLN A 349 -0.40 -6.58 -11.62
N LEU A 350 0.22 -7.71 -11.22
CA LEU A 350 0.51 -7.95 -9.80
C LEU A 350 1.85 -7.30 -9.43
N LEU A 351 1.88 -6.67 -8.28
CA LEU A 351 3.03 -6.00 -7.70
C LEU A 351 3.38 -6.67 -6.37
N TYR A 352 4.65 -6.99 -6.15
CA TYR A 352 5.08 -7.52 -4.87
C TYR A 352 4.94 -6.47 -3.78
N SER A 353 4.44 -6.88 -2.63
CA SER A 353 4.35 -6.08 -1.41
C SER A 353 4.69 -6.93 -0.19
N SER A 354 5.38 -6.33 0.76
CA SER A 354 5.75 -7.00 2.00
C SER A 354 4.79 -6.73 3.14
N ASP A 355 4.20 -5.56 3.19
CA ASP A 355 3.49 -5.02 4.35
C ASP A 355 4.38 -4.92 5.61
N TYR A 356 5.71 -4.93 5.46
CA TYR A 356 6.61 -4.78 6.59
C TYR A 356 6.47 -3.37 7.21
N PRO A 357 6.35 -3.22 8.52
CA PRO A 357 6.61 -4.18 9.58
C PRO A 357 5.35 -4.78 10.25
N HIS A 358 4.23 -4.83 9.58
CA HIS A 358 3.02 -5.39 10.17
C HIS A 358 3.19 -6.87 10.53
N TRP A 359 2.32 -7.37 11.42
CA TRP A 359 2.46 -8.70 12.04
C TRP A 359 2.39 -9.87 11.05
N ASP A 360 1.80 -9.69 9.90
CA ASP A 360 1.58 -10.68 8.85
C ASP A 360 2.39 -10.45 7.57
N PHE A 361 3.42 -9.62 7.65
CA PHE A 361 4.28 -9.29 6.52
C PHE A 361 4.81 -10.52 5.75
N ASP A 362 5.05 -10.33 4.45
CA ASP A 362 5.54 -11.34 3.53
C ASP A 362 6.95 -11.05 2.99
N LEU A 363 7.80 -12.09 2.95
CA LEU A 363 9.09 -12.02 2.28
C LEU A 363 8.93 -12.21 0.76
N PRO A 364 9.89 -11.77 -0.08
CA PRO A 364 9.85 -11.99 -1.53
C PRO A 364 9.70 -13.46 -1.93
N SER A 365 10.10 -14.40 -1.06
CA SER A 365 9.92 -15.83 -1.28
C SER A 365 8.46 -16.25 -1.40
N THR A 366 7.51 -15.48 -0.87
CA THR A 366 6.08 -15.76 -1.02
C THR A 366 5.66 -15.76 -2.49
N ILE A 367 6.27 -14.92 -3.32
CA ILE A 367 6.09 -14.91 -4.78
C ILE A 367 7.11 -15.83 -5.46
N TYR A 368 8.39 -15.74 -5.06
CA TYR A 368 9.47 -16.43 -5.74
C TYR A 368 9.28 -17.95 -5.79
N ASP A 369 8.76 -18.54 -4.72
CA ASP A 369 8.61 -20.01 -4.57
C ASP A 369 7.27 -20.52 -5.10
N LEU A 370 6.40 -19.71 -5.70
CA LEU A 370 5.16 -20.19 -6.30
C LEU A 370 5.46 -21.15 -7.47
N PRO A 371 4.98 -22.40 -7.39
CA PRO A 371 5.41 -23.45 -8.31
C PRO A 371 4.88 -23.29 -9.74
N PHE A 372 3.84 -22.49 -9.93
CA PHE A 372 3.19 -22.29 -11.23
C PHE A 372 3.67 -21.06 -11.99
N LEU A 373 4.57 -20.25 -11.42
CA LEU A 373 5.09 -19.05 -12.08
C LEU A 373 6.25 -19.41 -13.03
N SER A 374 6.18 -18.85 -14.23
CA SER A 374 7.34 -18.79 -15.13
C SER A 374 8.43 -17.88 -14.56
N GLU A 375 9.67 -18.03 -15.03
CA GLU A 375 10.77 -17.13 -14.67
C GLU A 375 10.39 -15.68 -14.97
N LYS A 376 9.83 -15.41 -16.15
CA LYS A 376 9.36 -14.08 -16.55
C LYS A 376 8.32 -13.53 -15.59
N ALA A 377 7.26 -14.29 -15.28
CA ALA A 377 6.21 -13.85 -14.37
C ALA A 377 6.75 -13.53 -12.98
N ARG A 378 7.67 -14.37 -12.48
CA ARG A 378 8.33 -14.19 -11.19
C ARG A 378 9.10 -12.86 -11.13
N HIS A 379 9.95 -12.58 -12.12
CA HIS A 379 10.71 -11.33 -12.20
C HIS A 379 9.81 -10.11 -12.38
N ASN A 380 8.76 -10.23 -13.19
CA ASN A 380 7.83 -9.14 -13.42
C ASN A 380 7.07 -8.77 -12.14
N ILE A 381 6.53 -9.75 -11.43
CA ILE A 381 5.77 -9.51 -10.19
C ILE A 381 6.66 -8.96 -9.08
N LEU A 382 7.86 -9.52 -8.91
CA LEU A 382 8.78 -9.09 -7.85
C LEU A 382 9.31 -7.66 -8.03
N GLY A 383 9.43 -7.17 -9.27
CA GLY A 383 9.95 -5.81 -9.46
C GLY A 383 9.73 -5.21 -10.84
N GLY A 384 9.69 -6.01 -11.91
CA GLY A 384 9.60 -5.49 -13.27
C GLY A 384 8.35 -4.66 -13.54
N ASN A 385 7.19 -5.08 -13.01
CA ASN A 385 5.93 -4.33 -13.15
C ASN A 385 6.00 -2.98 -12.44
N ALA A 386 6.48 -2.96 -11.19
CA ALA A 386 6.63 -1.72 -10.42
C ALA A 386 7.72 -0.81 -11.01
N ALA A 387 8.82 -1.38 -11.51
CA ALA A 387 9.87 -0.62 -12.18
C ALA A 387 9.33 0.13 -13.41
N ARG A 388 8.51 -0.55 -14.21
CA ARG A 388 7.85 0.07 -15.36
C ARG A 388 6.83 1.13 -14.94
N LEU A 389 6.02 0.84 -13.92
CA LEU A 389 4.97 1.72 -13.42
C LEU A 389 5.53 3.02 -12.85
N PHE A 390 6.59 2.94 -12.04
CA PHE A 390 7.19 4.06 -11.33
C PHE A 390 8.49 4.58 -11.96
N ASN A 391 8.86 4.06 -13.13
CA ASN A 391 10.09 4.41 -13.82
C ASN A 391 11.35 4.25 -12.95
N LEU A 392 11.45 3.12 -12.24
CA LEU A 392 12.58 2.84 -11.34
C LEU A 392 13.75 2.22 -12.11
N PRO A 393 14.96 2.77 -11.98
CA PRO A 393 16.12 2.23 -12.68
C PRO A 393 16.63 0.94 -12.03
N PRO A 394 17.27 0.04 -12.80
CA PRO A 394 18.04 -1.06 -12.23
C PRO A 394 19.23 -0.54 -11.44
N ARG A 395 19.63 -1.25 -10.39
CA ARG A 395 20.74 -0.85 -9.51
C ARG A 395 22.08 -1.49 -9.90
N ASN A 396 22.05 -2.51 -10.77
CA ASN A 396 23.24 -3.16 -11.30
C ASN A 396 23.01 -3.67 -12.74
N ASP A 397 24.10 -4.06 -13.41
CA ASP A 397 24.05 -4.49 -14.82
C ASP A 397 23.21 -5.75 -15.02
N LYS A 398 23.24 -6.69 -14.07
CA LYS A 398 22.47 -7.93 -14.15
C LYS A 398 20.98 -7.70 -14.06
N GLN A 399 20.55 -6.83 -13.16
CA GLN A 399 19.16 -6.36 -13.09
C GLN A 399 18.75 -5.68 -14.41
N LYS A 400 19.62 -4.86 -14.98
CA LYS A 400 19.39 -4.21 -16.27
C LYS A 400 19.21 -5.23 -17.41
N GLU A 401 20.03 -6.24 -17.46
CA GLU A 401 19.91 -7.33 -18.44
C GLU A 401 18.57 -8.09 -18.28
N ASN A 402 18.21 -8.42 -17.04
CA ASN A 402 16.96 -9.14 -16.74
C ASN A 402 15.73 -8.28 -17.07
N LEU A 403 15.73 -7.00 -16.74
CA LEU A 403 14.61 -6.10 -17.11
C LEU A 403 14.44 -6.00 -18.63
N LYS A 404 15.56 -5.92 -19.39
CA LYS A 404 15.51 -5.97 -20.87
C LYS A 404 14.99 -7.32 -21.38
N LYS A 405 15.51 -8.43 -20.84
CA LYS A 405 15.12 -9.79 -21.22
C LYS A 405 13.60 -10.00 -21.10
N PHE A 406 12.98 -9.42 -20.09
CA PHE A 406 11.54 -9.59 -19.80
C PHE A 406 10.66 -8.43 -20.25
N GLY A 407 11.22 -7.45 -21.00
CA GLY A 407 10.45 -6.35 -21.62
C GLY A 407 9.99 -5.25 -20.66
N ASN A 408 10.72 -5.04 -19.56
CA ASN A 408 10.40 -4.02 -18.54
C ASN A 408 11.25 -2.75 -18.64
N LEU A 409 12.20 -2.70 -19.57
CA LEU A 409 12.90 -1.48 -19.95
C LEU A 409 12.62 -1.17 -21.42
N ALA A 410 12.45 0.12 -21.72
CA ALA A 410 12.47 0.57 -23.11
C ALA A 410 13.80 0.21 -23.78
N ALA A 411 13.74 -0.22 -25.03
CA ALA A 411 14.91 -0.61 -25.81
C ALA A 411 15.85 0.60 -26.04
#